data_0397d53e92c9512a7a919872477934cd
#
_entry.id   0397d53e92c9512a7a919872477934cd
#
_cell.length_a   1.000
_cell.length_b   1.000
_cell.length_c   1.000
_cell.angle_alpha   90.00
_cell.angle_beta   90.00
_cell.angle_gamma   90.00
#
_symmetry.space_group_name_H-M   'P 1'
#
loop_
_entity.id
_entity.type
_entity.pdbx_description
1 polymer ?
#
loop_
_entity_poly.entity_id
_entity_poly.type
_entity_poly.pdbx_seq_one_letter_code
_entity_poly.pdbx_strand_id
1 'polypeptide(L)' 'MRQKKPTLIITFATTTQAMAMEKFCAEQGLPGRIIPVPREITAGCGLSWKADPVHREQLEEALKDSDMKWQEMHIIEI' A
#
# COMPACT_ATOMS: atom_id res chain seq x y z
N MET A 1 -9.25 24.13 2.05
CA MET A 1 -9.15 23.19 3.18
C MET A 1 -9.22 21.77 2.65
N ARG A 2 -8.29 20.94 3.06
CA ARG A 2 -8.24 19.56 2.57
C ARG A 2 -9.18 18.67 3.36
N GLN A 3 -10.05 17.93 2.68
CA GLN A 3 -10.91 16.96 3.35
C GLN A 3 -10.17 15.64 3.48
N LYS A 4 -10.28 15.03 4.65
CA LYS A 4 -9.73 13.70 4.87
C LYS A 4 -10.65 12.67 4.23
N LYS A 5 -10.04 11.68 3.59
CA LYS A 5 -10.78 10.61 2.94
C LYS A 5 -10.25 9.26 3.41
N PRO A 6 -11.11 8.24 3.49
CA PRO A 6 -10.63 6.89 3.74
C PRO A 6 -9.61 6.51 2.67
N THR A 7 -8.46 6.03 3.10
CA THR A 7 -7.36 5.69 2.22
C THR A 7 -6.77 4.36 2.64
N LEU A 8 -6.56 3.47 1.66
CA LEU A 8 -5.90 2.20 1.92
C LEU A 8 -4.39 2.43 1.99
N ILE A 9 -3.79 1.94 3.06
CA ILE A 9 -2.34 2.00 3.26
C ILE A 9 -1.84 0.58 3.48
N ILE A 10 -0.91 0.14 2.63
CA ILE A 10 -0.26 -1.16 2.77
C ILE A 10 1.16 -0.92 3.23
N THR A 11 1.52 -1.48 4.37
CA THR A 11 2.86 -1.33 4.92
C THR A 11 3.74 -2.52 4.57
N PHE A 12 5.05 -2.31 4.63
CA PHE A 12 6.03 -3.33 4.27
C PHE A 12 7.08 -3.46 5.37
N ALA A 13 7.57 -4.67 5.58
CA ALA A 13 8.59 -4.90 6.58
C ALA A 13 9.96 -4.37 6.14
N THR A 14 10.20 -4.32 4.83
CA THR A 14 11.49 -3.87 4.29
C THR A 14 11.30 -2.96 3.09
N THR A 15 12.32 -2.15 2.81
CA THR A 15 12.34 -1.30 1.63
C THR A 15 12.29 -2.14 0.35
N THR A 16 12.94 -3.29 0.36
CA THR A 16 12.92 -4.21 -0.78
C THR A 16 11.50 -4.63 -1.12
N GLN A 17 10.68 -4.93 -0.10
CA GLN A 17 9.29 -5.29 -0.32
C GLN A 17 8.51 -4.11 -0.92
N ALA A 18 8.75 -2.91 -0.42
CA ALA A 18 8.08 -1.71 -0.93
C ALA A 18 8.43 -1.46 -2.40
N MET A 19 9.69 -1.61 -2.75
CA MET A 19 10.14 -1.42 -4.14
C MET A 19 9.59 -2.51 -5.05
N ALA A 20 9.50 -3.74 -4.56
CA ALA A 20 8.90 -4.84 -5.32
C ALA A 20 7.42 -4.56 -5.60
N MET A 21 6.71 -3.99 -4.62
CA MET A 21 5.31 -3.61 -4.79
C MET A 21 5.15 -2.56 -5.88
N GLU A 22 6.00 -1.55 -5.88
CA GLU A 22 5.94 -0.49 -6.89
C GLU A 22 6.13 -1.07 -8.29
N LYS A 23 7.13 -1.91 -8.47
CA LYS A 23 7.40 -2.54 -9.76
C LYS A 23 6.23 -3.43 -10.19
N PHE A 24 5.75 -4.26 -9.28
CA PHE A 24 4.65 -5.19 -9.54
C PHE A 24 3.40 -4.44 -9.99
N CYS A 25 3.03 -3.39 -9.27
CA CYS A 25 1.83 -2.63 -9.60
C CYS A 25 1.98 -1.89 -10.93
N ALA A 26 3.17 -1.38 -11.23
CA ALA A 26 3.43 -0.74 -12.51
C ALA A 26 3.29 -1.73 -13.66
N GLU A 27 3.78 -2.94 -13.50
CA GLU A 27 3.70 -3.97 -14.53
C GLU A 27 2.29 -4.50 -14.73
N GLN A 28 1.52 -4.59 -13.65
CA GLN A 28 0.17 -5.14 -13.68
C GLN A 28 -0.90 -4.08 -13.92
N GLY A 29 -0.52 -2.80 -13.96
CA GLY A 29 -1.48 -1.73 -14.10
C GLY A 29 -2.38 -1.56 -12.89
N LEU A 30 -1.89 -1.87 -11.70
CA LEU A 30 -2.66 -1.78 -10.47
C LEU A 30 -2.62 -0.34 -9.92
N PRO A 31 -3.70 0.10 -9.27
CA PRO A 31 -3.79 1.47 -8.78
C PRO A 31 -2.95 1.71 -7.53
N GLY A 32 -2.57 2.96 -7.32
CA GLY A 32 -1.87 3.39 -6.14
C GLY A 32 -0.47 3.90 -6.41
N ARG A 33 0.24 4.22 -5.34
CA ARG A 33 1.62 4.71 -5.42
C ARG A 33 2.34 4.56 -4.08
N ILE A 34 3.67 4.62 -4.13
CA ILE A 34 4.51 4.63 -2.93
C ILE A 34 4.43 6.01 -2.27
N ILE A 35 4.26 6.01 -0.96
CA ILE A 35 4.32 7.23 -0.13
C ILE A 35 5.09 6.91 1.16
N PRO A 36 5.61 7.93 1.86
CA PRO A 36 6.10 7.71 3.22
C PRO A 36 4.96 7.21 4.09
N VAL A 37 5.26 6.33 5.04
CA VAL A 37 4.21 5.82 5.93
C VAL A 37 3.61 6.98 6.74
N PRO A 38 2.27 7.09 6.80
CA PRO A 38 1.63 8.16 7.57
C PRO A 38 1.98 8.08 9.06
N ARG A 39 2.01 9.24 9.73
CA ARG A 39 2.38 9.27 11.14
C ARG A 39 1.40 8.50 12.04
N GLU A 40 0.18 8.28 11.56
CA GLU A 40 -0.83 7.49 12.27
C GLU A 40 -0.47 6.01 12.34
N ILE A 41 0.45 5.57 11.49
CA ILE A 41 0.89 4.18 11.42
C ILE A 41 2.35 4.11 11.80
N THR A 42 2.67 3.31 12.83
CA THR A 42 4.04 3.10 13.27
C THR A 42 4.43 1.69 12.86
N ALA A 43 4.98 1.53 11.66
CA ALA A 43 5.27 0.19 11.17
C ALA A 43 6.25 0.22 10.00
N GLY A 44 6.97 -0.87 9.87
CA GLY A 44 7.71 -1.21 8.69
C GLY A 44 8.94 -0.37 8.41
N CYS A 45 9.23 -0.24 7.11
CA CYS A 45 10.46 0.37 6.62
C CYS A 45 10.35 1.88 6.39
N GLY A 46 9.21 2.48 6.73
CA GLY A 46 8.96 3.90 6.49
C GLY A 46 8.32 4.21 5.14
N LEU A 47 8.15 3.19 4.31
CA LEU A 47 7.46 3.33 3.02
C LEU A 47 6.17 2.52 3.03
N SER A 48 5.18 3.01 2.29
CA SER A 48 3.90 2.33 2.19
C SER A 48 3.30 2.53 0.80
N TRP A 49 2.25 1.76 0.51
CA TRP A 49 1.50 1.88 -0.74
C TRP A 49 0.16 2.52 -0.44
N LYS A 50 -0.14 3.60 -1.14
CA LYS A 50 -1.39 4.34 -0.98
C LYS A 50 -2.33 4.02 -2.14
N ALA A 51 -3.58 3.69 -1.84
CA ALA A 51 -4.59 3.47 -2.86
C ALA A 51 -5.96 3.80 -2.30
N ASP A 52 -6.96 3.89 -3.19
CA ASP A 52 -8.34 4.06 -2.76
C ASP A 52 -8.83 2.75 -2.16
N PRO A 53 -9.58 2.78 -1.03
CA PRO A 53 -10.07 1.54 -0.41
C PRO A 53 -10.92 0.66 -1.32
N VAL A 54 -11.53 1.23 -2.35
CA VAL A 54 -12.32 0.46 -3.31
C VAL A 54 -11.46 -0.57 -4.04
N HIS A 55 -10.15 -0.36 -4.10
CA HIS A 55 -9.21 -1.27 -4.76
C HIS A 55 -8.58 -2.28 -3.81
N ARG A 56 -8.97 -2.29 -2.54
CA ARG A 56 -8.37 -3.17 -1.55
C ARG A 56 -8.44 -4.63 -1.95
N GLU A 57 -9.63 -5.08 -2.33
CA GLU A 57 -9.84 -6.48 -2.68
C GLU A 57 -9.02 -6.88 -3.90
N GLN A 58 -9.00 -6.02 -4.91
CA GLN A 58 -8.22 -6.25 -6.12
C GLN A 58 -6.73 -6.36 -5.80
N LEU A 59 -6.21 -5.44 -4.99
CA LEU A 59 -4.80 -5.43 -4.62
C LEU A 59 -4.45 -6.65 -3.76
N GLU A 60 -5.30 -6.98 -2.81
CA GLU A 60 -5.06 -8.12 -1.93
C GLU A 60 -5.00 -9.41 -2.71
N GLU A 61 -5.92 -9.63 -3.61
CA GLU A 61 -5.94 -10.83 -4.45
C GLU A 61 -4.70 -10.92 -5.34
N ALA A 62 -4.33 -9.80 -5.96
CA ALA A 62 -3.15 -9.76 -6.83
C ALA A 62 -1.88 -10.08 -6.06
N LEU A 63 -1.74 -9.53 -4.86
CA LEU A 63 -0.58 -9.79 -4.01
C LEU A 63 -0.51 -11.24 -3.57
N LYS A 64 -1.64 -11.84 -3.20
CA LYS A 64 -1.69 -13.24 -2.79
C LYS A 64 -1.38 -14.17 -3.96
N ASP A 65 -1.95 -13.89 -5.12
CA ASP A 65 -1.75 -14.71 -6.31
C ASP A 65 -0.31 -14.70 -6.78
N SER A 66 0.40 -13.60 -6.56
CA SER A 66 1.78 -13.44 -6.99
C SER A 66 2.79 -13.70 -5.86
N ASP A 67 2.31 -14.17 -4.71
CA ASP A 67 3.15 -14.45 -3.54
C ASP A 67 3.97 -13.23 -3.11
N MET A 68 3.40 -12.04 -3.27
CA MET A 68 4.04 -10.80 -2.83
C MET A 68 3.90 -10.65 -1.32
N LYS A 69 4.92 -10.08 -0.70
CA LYS A 69 4.94 -9.91 0.76
C LYS A 69 4.58 -8.49 1.15
N TRP A 70 3.75 -8.34 2.16
CA TRP A 70 3.46 -7.06 2.80
C TRP A 70 3.31 -7.28 4.30
N GLN A 71 3.32 -6.19 5.08
CA GLN A 71 3.22 -6.31 6.52
C GLN A 71 1.78 -6.20 7.00
N GLU A 72 1.13 -5.09 6.72
CA GLU A 72 -0.23 -4.83 7.17
C GLU A 72 -0.99 -4.01 6.14
N MET A 73 -2.32 -4.09 6.20
CA MET A 73 -3.20 -3.21 5.44
C MET A 73 -4.06 -2.43 6.42
N HIS A 74 -4.11 -1.12 6.22
CA HIS A 74 -4.90 -0.22 7.05
C HIS A 74 -5.78 0.63 6.17
N ILE A 75 -6.95 1.04 6.71
CA ILE A 75 -7.76 2.07 6.08
C ILE A 75 -7.82 3.21 7.07
N ILE A 76 -7.21 4.33 6.72
CA ILE A 76 -7.15 5.51 7.56
C ILE A 76 -7.61 6.73 6.79
N GLU A 77 -8.01 7.76 7.52
CA GLU A 77 -8.42 9.02 6.91
C GLU A 77 -7.24 9.97 6.85
N ILE A 78 -6.83 10.29 5.63
CA ILE A 78 -5.72 11.22 5.42
C ILE A 78 -6.02 12.16 4.24
#